data_053298bb454a1ca5c0ae8500faa5bcb5
#
_entry.id   053298bb454a1ca5c0ae8500faa5bcb5
#
_cell.length_a   1.000
_cell.length_b   1.000
_cell.length_c   1.000
_cell.angle_alpha   90.00
_cell.angle_beta   90.00
_cell.angle_gamma   90.00
#
_symmetry.space_group_name_H-M   'P 1'
#
loop_
_entity.id
_entity.type
_entity.pdbx_description
1 polymer ?
#
loop_
_entity_poly.entity_id
_entity_poly.type
_entity_poly.pdbx_seq_one_letter_code
_entity_poly.pdbx_strand_id
1 'polypeptide(L)'
;MQIYKLLLYKNEKNYIIKMEFCVITRKCLKNAYSKMYVTFAGECQNDFSRMLQDAIFQKRERRGKMKKKRMLLLAAMFVFTFAFIRFNTVDVQAASKYTIYVNRRTNLVNVINSKTGKLVKAMYCSTGRNYRTIRGTYNTTAKYKWRPLIHGVYGQYSTRIHGAYLFHSVPYYSINKSQVSTKEYNKLGQQASAGCIRLAVTDAKWIYDHCRLGTKVVIGEGRTLKKPTRPKVRVSTKKRAGWDPTDPDSR
;
A
#
# COMPACT_ATOMS: atom_id res chain seq x y z
N MET A 1 17.48 1.03 -8.70
CA MET A 1 17.57 -0.44 -8.93
C MET A 1 19.04 -0.81 -8.75
N GLN A 2 19.33 -1.65 -7.77
CA GLN A 2 20.70 -2.13 -7.52
C GLN A 2 20.89 -3.43 -8.30
N ILE A 3 21.95 -3.51 -9.07
CA ILE A 3 22.35 -4.72 -9.80
C ILE A 3 23.61 -5.25 -9.13
N TYR A 4 23.57 -6.51 -8.72
CA TYR A 4 24.69 -7.19 -8.10
C TYR A 4 25.42 -8.04 -9.17
N LYS A 5 26.70 -7.84 -9.30
CA LYS A 5 27.55 -8.71 -10.15
C LYS A 5 28.32 -9.63 -9.23
N LEU A 6 28.09 -10.93 -9.38
CA LEU A 6 28.81 -11.97 -8.66
C LEU A 6 29.98 -12.40 -9.55
N LEU A 7 31.20 -12.20 -9.12
CA LEU A 7 32.40 -12.65 -9.83
C LEU A 7 33.04 -13.81 -9.03
N LEU A 8 33.17 -14.96 -9.66
CA LEU A 8 33.88 -16.11 -9.12
C LEU A 8 35.29 -16.09 -9.66
N TYR A 9 36.29 -15.97 -8.78
CA TYR A 9 37.69 -16.14 -9.11
C TYR A 9 38.21 -17.46 -8.56
N LYS A 10 38.95 -18.17 -9.39
CA LYS A 10 39.67 -19.38 -9.01
C LYS A 10 41.13 -19.02 -8.78
N ASN A 11 41.62 -19.26 -7.58
CA ASN A 11 43.07 -19.30 -7.29
C ASN A 11 43.42 -20.73 -6.98
N GLU A 12 44.70 -21.13 -7.16
CA GLU A 12 45.17 -22.52 -7.20
C GLU A 12 44.71 -23.45 -6.08
N LYS A 13 44.18 -22.90 -4.96
CA LYS A 13 43.66 -23.69 -3.82
C LYS A 13 42.29 -23.28 -3.29
N ASN A 14 41.72 -22.12 -3.71
CA ASN A 14 40.46 -21.64 -3.16
C ASN A 14 39.60 -20.85 -4.20
N TYR A 15 38.27 -20.88 -4.04
CA TYR A 15 37.34 -20.02 -4.78
C TYR A 15 37.02 -18.81 -3.92
N ILE A 16 37.20 -17.61 -4.46
CA ILE A 16 36.84 -16.36 -3.81
C ILE A 16 35.64 -15.77 -4.55
N ILE A 17 34.55 -15.54 -3.80
CA ILE A 17 33.36 -14.85 -4.34
C ILE A 17 33.48 -13.36 -3.96
N LYS A 18 33.60 -12.50 -4.96
CA LYS A 18 33.61 -11.06 -4.78
C LYS A 18 32.30 -10.47 -5.28
N MET A 19 31.58 -9.76 -4.43
CA MET A 19 30.40 -9.00 -4.80
C MET A 19 30.80 -7.57 -5.11
N GLU A 20 30.54 -7.12 -6.32
CA GLU A 20 30.71 -5.71 -6.69
C GLU A 20 29.35 -5.06 -6.86
N PHE A 21 29.18 -3.87 -6.27
CA PHE A 21 27.97 -3.07 -6.38
C PHE A 21 28.12 -2.07 -7.50
N CYS A 22 27.24 -2.07 -8.45
CA CYS A 22 27.15 -1.03 -9.47
C CYS A 22 25.84 -0.27 -9.34
N VAL A 23 25.92 1.05 -9.15
CA VAL A 23 24.78 1.96 -9.15
C VAL A 23 24.64 2.55 -10.54
N ILE A 24 23.57 2.21 -11.26
CA ILE A 24 23.30 2.75 -12.59
C ILE A 24 22.21 3.82 -12.49
N THR A 25 22.51 5.03 -12.93
CA THR A 25 21.57 6.13 -13.02
C THR A 25 20.65 6.01 -14.25
N ARG A 26 19.43 6.55 -14.15
CA ARG A 26 18.25 6.34 -15.02
C ARG A 26 18.42 6.60 -16.55
N LYS A 27 19.54 7.12 -17.04
CA LYS A 27 19.68 7.57 -18.45
C LYS A 27 20.19 6.53 -19.45
N CYS A 28 20.75 5.39 -19.02
CA CYS A 28 21.34 4.37 -19.92
C CYS A 28 20.47 3.12 -20.20
N LEU A 29 19.19 3.11 -19.81
CA LEU A 29 18.43 1.86 -19.62
C LEU A 29 17.70 1.31 -20.86
N LYS A 30 17.54 2.05 -21.95
CA LYS A 30 16.65 1.54 -23.04
C LYS A 30 17.31 0.59 -24.06
N ASN A 31 18.60 0.68 -24.27
CA ASN A 31 19.28 -0.16 -25.32
C ASN A 31 20.21 -1.24 -24.76
N ALA A 32 20.58 -1.20 -23.50
CA ALA A 32 21.45 -2.22 -22.89
C ALA A 32 20.67 -3.45 -22.34
N TYR A 33 19.39 -3.27 -22.04
CA TYR A 33 18.59 -4.31 -21.37
C TYR A 33 18.31 -5.56 -22.24
N SER A 34 18.06 -5.41 -23.53
CA SER A 34 17.75 -6.56 -24.39
C SER A 34 19.00 -7.39 -24.73
N LYS A 35 20.14 -6.75 -24.97
CA LYS A 35 21.40 -7.46 -25.26
C LYS A 35 22.00 -8.16 -24.04
N MET A 36 21.90 -7.52 -22.86
CA MET A 36 22.45 -8.10 -21.61
C MET A 36 21.61 -9.26 -21.08
N TYR A 37 20.29 -9.28 -21.31
CA TYR A 37 19.43 -10.39 -20.91
C TYR A 37 19.66 -11.65 -21.78
N VAL A 38 19.88 -11.48 -23.07
CA VAL A 38 20.14 -12.62 -23.99
C VAL A 38 21.53 -13.21 -23.75
N THR A 39 22.54 -12.39 -23.52
CA THR A 39 23.91 -12.84 -23.23
C THR A 39 24.00 -13.53 -21.85
N PHE A 40 23.30 -13.02 -20.86
CA PHE A 40 23.33 -13.60 -19.50
C PHE A 40 22.59 -14.95 -19.42
N ALA A 41 21.48 -15.11 -20.13
CA ALA A 41 20.74 -16.38 -20.17
C ALA A 41 21.49 -17.49 -20.94
N GLY A 42 22.19 -17.14 -22.02
CA GLY A 42 22.93 -18.10 -22.83
C GLY A 42 24.24 -18.56 -22.20
N GLU A 43 25.04 -17.65 -21.70
CA GLU A 43 26.35 -17.98 -21.11
C GLU A 43 26.22 -18.66 -19.74
N CYS A 44 25.30 -18.21 -18.86
CA CYS A 44 25.10 -18.88 -17.57
C CYS A 44 24.61 -20.31 -17.68
N GLN A 45 23.77 -20.60 -18.68
CA GLN A 45 23.24 -21.97 -18.87
C GLN A 45 24.30 -22.92 -19.42
N ASN A 46 25.17 -22.44 -20.31
CA ASN A 46 26.27 -23.21 -20.86
C ASN A 46 27.41 -23.43 -19.85
N ASP A 47 27.78 -22.41 -19.07
CA ASP A 47 28.82 -22.55 -18.06
C ASP A 47 28.36 -23.43 -16.87
N PHE A 48 27.07 -23.35 -16.50
CA PHE A 48 26.50 -24.21 -15.48
C PHE A 48 26.43 -25.68 -15.94
N SER A 49 26.08 -25.91 -17.22
CA SER A 49 26.04 -27.24 -17.82
C SER A 49 27.46 -27.84 -17.90
N ARG A 50 28.46 -27.06 -18.30
CA ARG A 50 29.86 -27.46 -18.31
C ARG A 50 30.39 -27.75 -16.89
N MET A 51 30.14 -26.90 -15.94
CA MET A 51 30.52 -27.13 -14.52
C MET A 51 29.87 -28.42 -13.97
N LEU A 52 28.62 -28.71 -14.33
CA LEU A 52 27.96 -29.95 -13.90
C LEU A 52 28.58 -31.19 -14.60
N GLN A 53 28.89 -31.10 -15.90
CA GLN A 53 29.54 -32.17 -16.63
C GLN A 53 30.96 -32.42 -16.12
N ASP A 54 31.75 -31.38 -15.86
CA ASP A 54 33.09 -31.52 -15.31
C ASP A 54 33.06 -32.07 -13.87
N ALA A 55 32.09 -31.66 -13.05
CA ALA A 55 31.89 -32.23 -11.73
C ALA A 55 31.47 -33.71 -11.76
N ILE A 56 30.68 -34.12 -12.77
CA ILE A 56 30.27 -35.50 -12.97
C ILE A 56 31.43 -36.34 -13.54
N PHE A 57 32.23 -35.78 -14.45
CA PHE A 57 33.39 -36.45 -15.06
C PHE A 57 34.52 -36.70 -14.06
N GLN A 58 34.87 -35.70 -13.21
CA GLN A 58 35.86 -35.88 -12.15
C GLN A 58 35.39 -36.85 -11.07
N LYS A 59 34.10 -37.09 -10.90
CA LYS A 59 33.53 -38.04 -9.94
C LYS A 59 33.74 -39.49 -10.41
N ARG A 60 34.02 -39.73 -11.68
CA ARG A 60 34.29 -41.07 -12.23
C ARG A 60 35.71 -41.56 -11.95
N GLU A 61 36.65 -40.64 -11.76
CA GLU A 61 38.09 -41.01 -11.57
C GLU A 61 38.52 -41.18 -10.09
N ARG A 62 37.74 -40.66 -9.15
CA ARG A 62 38.07 -40.85 -7.71
C ARG A 62 36.94 -41.58 -6.99
N ARG A 63 36.92 -42.92 -7.12
CA ARG A 63 36.21 -43.79 -6.19
C ARG A 63 36.94 -43.78 -4.83
N GLY A 64 36.64 -42.75 -4.00
CA GLY A 64 37.08 -42.65 -2.62
C GLY A 64 36.01 -41.95 -1.78
N LYS A 65 35.41 -42.73 -0.91
CA LYS A 65 34.49 -42.36 0.22
C LYS A 65 34.27 -40.86 0.49
N MET A 66 33.43 -40.17 -0.29
CA MET A 66 32.87 -38.88 0.09
C MET A 66 31.81 -39.09 1.16
N LYS A 67 32.13 -38.67 2.40
CA LYS A 67 31.24 -38.79 3.55
C LYS A 67 29.87 -38.12 3.26
N LYS A 68 28.78 -38.82 3.54
CA LYS A 68 27.38 -38.38 3.40
C LYS A 68 27.11 -36.93 3.84
N LYS A 69 27.92 -36.40 4.79
CA LYS A 69 27.83 -35.01 5.27
C LYS A 69 28.09 -33.92 4.22
N ARG A 70 28.94 -34.13 3.20
CA ARG A 70 29.17 -33.11 2.14
C ARG A 70 28.02 -33.01 1.15
N MET A 71 27.36 -34.13 0.87
CA MET A 71 26.19 -34.14 -0.02
C MET A 71 24.97 -33.48 0.64
N LEU A 72 24.82 -33.63 1.97
CA LEU A 72 23.77 -32.97 2.76
C LEU A 72 23.96 -31.44 2.80
N LEU A 73 25.22 -30.97 2.89
CA LEU A 73 25.56 -29.55 2.89
C LEU A 73 25.26 -28.85 1.54
N LEU A 74 25.53 -29.53 0.42
CA LEU A 74 25.23 -29.02 -0.91
C LEU A 74 23.70 -28.98 -1.16
N ALA A 75 22.97 -29.99 -0.72
CA ALA A 75 21.52 -30.01 -0.79
C ALA A 75 20.89 -28.94 0.10
N ALA A 76 21.41 -28.72 1.31
CA ALA A 76 20.96 -27.66 2.21
C ALA A 76 21.22 -26.26 1.64
N MET A 77 22.37 -26.03 1.00
CA MET A 77 22.65 -24.74 0.33
C MET A 77 21.71 -24.51 -0.86
N PHE A 78 21.36 -25.56 -1.62
CA PHE A 78 20.42 -25.45 -2.73
C PHE A 78 18.99 -25.14 -2.25
N VAL A 79 18.54 -25.76 -1.17
CA VAL A 79 17.24 -25.45 -0.53
C VAL A 79 17.25 -24.04 0.05
N PHE A 80 18.37 -23.60 0.64
CA PHE A 80 18.48 -22.25 1.21
C PHE A 80 18.46 -21.15 0.14
N THR A 81 19.15 -21.36 -1.00
CA THR A 81 19.10 -20.42 -2.14
C THR A 81 17.73 -20.39 -2.77
N PHE A 82 17.04 -21.53 -2.90
CA PHE A 82 15.68 -21.59 -3.43
C PHE A 82 14.64 -20.96 -2.48
N ALA A 83 14.82 -21.11 -1.17
CA ALA A 83 14.00 -20.43 -0.15
C ALA A 83 14.22 -18.90 -0.19
N PHE A 84 15.47 -18.44 -0.37
CA PHE A 84 15.79 -17.00 -0.45
C PHE A 84 15.18 -16.31 -1.68
N ILE A 85 15.05 -17.02 -2.80
CA ILE A 85 14.39 -16.48 -4.02
C ILE A 85 12.89 -16.32 -3.82
N ARG A 86 12.25 -17.16 -3.00
CA ARG A 86 10.81 -17.06 -2.68
C ARG A 86 10.47 -15.91 -1.73
N PHE A 87 11.44 -15.43 -0.93
CA PHE A 87 11.21 -14.33 0.02
C PHE A 87 11.31 -12.92 -0.60
N ASN A 88 11.80 -12.80 -1.84
CA ASN A 88 11.91 -11.52 -2.55
C ASN A 88 10.86 -11.32 -3.65
N THR A 89 9.70 -11.96 -3.56
CA THR A 89 8.56 -11.48 -4.32
C THR A 89 8.18 -10.12 -3.75
N VAL A 90 8.67 -9.05 -4.37
CA VAL A 90 8.09 -7.72 -4.22
C VAL A 90 6.63 -7.90 -4.55
N ASP A 91 5.78 -7.83 -3.53
CA ASP A 91 4.33 -7.82 -3.71
C ASP A 91 4.03 -6.62 -4.62
N VAL A 92 3.92 -6.85 -5.92
CA VAL A 92 3.42 -5.86 -6.88
C VAL A 92 1.99 -5.63 -6.44
N GLN A 93 1.83 -4.68 -5.53
CA GLN A 93 0.54 -4.32 -4.97
C GLN A 93 -0.37 -3.95 -6.15
N ALA A 94 -1.26 -4.88 -6.49
CA ALA A 94 -2.17 -4.74 -7.61
C ALA A 94 -2.83 -3.36 -7.53
N ALA A 95 -2.76 -2.60 -8.64
CA ALA A 95 -3.24 -1.22 -8.69
C ALA A 95 -4.64 -1.14 -8.07
N SER A 96 -4.85 -0.20 -7.16
CA SER A 96 -6.13 -0.07 -6.46
C SER A 96 -7.26 0.15 -7.46
N LYS A 97 -8.35 -0.59 -7.30
CA LYS A 97 -9.57 -0.48 -8.11
C LYS A 97 -10.11 0.96 -8.14
N TYR A 98 -9.86 1.73 -7.09
CA TYR A 98 -10.42 3.05 -6.88
C TYR A 98 -9.35 4.12 -6.69
N THR A 99 -9.69 5.35 -7.09
CA THR A 99 -8.99 6.58 -6.73
C THR A 99 -9.97 7.50 -6.01
N ILE A 100 -9.57 8.07 -4.89
CA ILE A 100 -10.38 8.95 -4.06
C ILE A 100 -9.93 10.39 -4.33
N TYR A 101 -10.86 11.26 -4.68
CA TYR A 101 -10.65 12.69 -4.82
C TYR A 101 -11.35 13.44 -3.70
N VAL A 102 -10.64 14.36 -3.05
CA VAL A 102 -11.16 15.22 -1.98
C VAL A 102 -10.98 16.66 -2.40
N ASN A 103 -12.07 17.44 -2.40
CA ASN A 103 -12.01 18.87 -2.61
C ASN A 103 -12.22 19.59 -1.28
N ARG A 104 -11.18 20.31 -0.81
CA ARG A 104 -11.18 21.02 0.48
C ARG A 104 -12.04 22.28 0.47
N ARG A 105 -12.34 22.86 -0.70
CA ARG A 105 -13.19 24.05 -0.83
C ARG A 105 -14.66 23.68 -0.76
N THR A 106 -15.07 22.65 -1.53
CA THR A 106 -16.46 22.23 -1.61
C THR A 106 -16.86 21.21 -0.58
N ASN A 107 -15.87 20.65 0.18
CA ASN A 107 -16.07 19.60 1.17
C ASN A 107 -16.79 18.38 0.60
N LEU A 108 -16.32 17.93 -0.57
CA LEU A 108 -16.81 16.75 -1.27
C LEU A 108 -15.72 15.72 -1.42
N VAL A 109 -16.12 14.45 -1.41
CA VAL A 109 -15.30 13.30 -1.77
C VAL A 109 -15.96 12.60 -2.95
N ASN A 110 -15.19 12.29 -3.98
CA ASN A 110 -15.60 11.40 -5.06
C ASN A 110 -14.67 10.21 -5.15
N VAL A 111 -15.23 9.03 -5.22
CA VAL A 111 -14.51 7.79 -5.51
C VAL A 111 -14.77 7.42 -6.96
N ILE A 112 -13.72 7.27 -7.74
CA ILE A 112 -13.80 6.87 -9.14
C ILE A 112 -13.14 5.48 -9.32
N ASN A 113 -13.61 4.76 -10.32
CA ASN A 113 -12.94 3.56 -10.79
C ASN A 113 -11.64 3.98 -11.51
N SER A 114 -10.49 3.49 -11.04
CA SER A 114 -9.18 3.89 -11.56
C SER A 114 -8.95 3.50 -13.02
N LYS A 115 -9.61 2.43 -13.50
CA LYS A 115 -9.47 1.96 -14.88
C LYS A 115 -10.39 2.72 -15.85
N THR A 116 -11.65 2.95 -15.45
CA THR A 116 -12.67 3.50 -16.34
C THR A 116 -12.89 5.00 -16.18
N GLY A 117 -12.34 5.61 -15.12
CA GLY A 117 -12.60 7.01 -14.77
C GLY A 117 -14.04 7.31 -14.31
N LYS A 118 -14.94 6.31 -14.30
CA LYS A 118 -16.34 6.50 -13.93
C LYS A 118 -16.50 6.77 -12.44
N LEU A 119 -17.41 7.69 -12.09
CA LEU A 119 -17.79 7.95 -10.71
C LEU A 119 -18.48 6.71 -10.12
N VAL A 120 -17.99 6.27 -8.96
CA VAL A 120 -18.56 5.15 -8.19
C VAL A 120 -19.38 5.66 -7.02
N LYS A 121 -18.87 6.66 -6.30
CA LYS A 121 -19.55 7.22 -5.14
C LYS A 121 -19.18 8.69 -4.93
N ALA A 122 -20.17 9.49 -4.58
CA ALA A 122 -20.01 10.87 -4.14
C ALA A 122 -20.46 10.99 -2.68
N MET A 123 -19.73 11.77 -1.87
CA MET A 123 -19.95 11.88 -0.43
C MET A 123 -19.77 13.33 0.01
N TYR A 124 -20.58 13.79 0.98
CA TYR A 124 -20.30 14.99 1.73
C TYR A 124 -19.22 14.68 2.79
N CYS A 125 -18.28 15.59 2.98
CA CYS A 125 -17.28 15.47 4.03
C CYS A 125 -17.13 16.77 4.83
N SER A 126 -16.42 16.71 5.94
CA SER A 126 -15.86 17.89 6.60
C SER A 126 -14.36 17.80 6.56
N THR A 127 -13.72 18.81 5.97
CA THR A 127 -12.27 18.96 5.94
C THR A 127 -11.78 19.87 7.08
N GLY A 128 -10.48 20.05 7.21
CA GLY A 128 -9.85 20.90 8.21
C GLY A 128 -10.25 22.37 8.08
N ARG A 129 -10.54 23.00 9.22
CA ARG A 129 -10.73 24.46 9.28
C ARG A 129 -9.49 25.17 8.75
N ASN A 130 -9.68 26.31 8.09
CA ASN A 130 -8.60 27.10 7.50
C ASN A 130 -7.66 26.24 6.63
N TYR A 131 -8.24 25.33 5.84
CA TYR A 131 -7.52 24.43 4.92
C TYR A 131 -6.43 23.56 5.61
N ARG A 132 -6.56 23.23 6.88
CA ARG A 132 -5.60 22.36 7.61
C ARG A 132 -5.52 20.93 7.09
N THR A 133 -6.48 20.44 6.31
CA THR A 133 -6.32 19.16 5.60
C THR A 133 -5.18 19.29 4.60
N ILE A 134 -4.23 18.37 4.63
CA ILE A 134 -3.08 18.36 3.73
C ILE A 134 -3.51 18.37 2.26
N ARG A 135 -2.73 19.03 1.40
CA ARG A 135 -2.88 19.01 -0.05
C ARG A 135 -1.84 18.06 -0.65
N GLY A 136 -2.22 17.33 -1.70
CA GLY A 136 -1.29 16.45 -2.41
C GLY A 136 -1.91 15.13 -2.81
N THR A 137 -1.06 14.22 -3.21
CA THR A 137 -1.41 12.84 -3.58
C THR A 137 -0.76 11.87 -2.61
N TYR A 138 -1.56 11.01 -2.03
CA TYR A 138 -1.18 10.05 -1.01
C TYR A 138 -1.76 8.68 -1.33
N ASN A 139 -1.36 7.67 -0.55
CA ASN A 139 -1.95 6.34 -0.58
C ASN A 139 -2.41 5.93 0.82
N THR A 140 -3.55 5.24 0.91
CA THR A 140 -4.04 4.74 2.20
C THR A 140 -3.09 3.70 2.79
N THR A 141 -2.81 3.79 4.12
CA THR A 141 -1.75 3.00 4.77
C THR A 141 -2.22 2.09 5.89
N ALA A 142 -3.36 2.39 6.53
CA ALA A 142 -3.88 1.58 7.64
C ALA A 142 -5.40 1.76 7.80
N LYS A 143 -6.05 0.81 8.46
CA LYS A 143 -7.48 0.82 8.74
C LYS A 143 -7.74 0.47 10.21
N TYR A 144 -8.72 1.14 10.82
CA TYR A 144 -9.13 0.92 12.20
C TYR A 144 -10.65 0.95 12.30
N LYS A 145 -11.27 -0.08 12.89
CA LYS A 145 -12.72 -0.08 13.12
C LYS A 145 -13.15 1.07 14.03
N TRP A 146 -12.40 1.29 15.10
CA TRP A 146 -12.45 2.45 15.98
C TRP A 146 -11.05 3.01 16.19
N ARG A 147 -10.92 4.33 16.21
CA ARG A 147 -9.65 5.03 16.45
C ARG A 147 -9.84 6.16 17.43
N PRO A 148 -9.08 6.22 18.53
CA PRO A 148 -9.03 7.42 19.36
C PRO A 148 -8.46 8.58 18.52
N LEU A 149 -9.09 9.74 18.69
CA LEU A 149 -8.75 10.99 18.02
C LEU A 149 -8.36 12.04 19.08
N ILE A 150 -7.86 13.19 18.61
CA ILE A 150 -7.58 14.33 19.50
C ILE A 150 -8.85 14.74 20.25
N HIS A 151 -8.68 15.33 21.43
CA HIS A 151 -9.76 15.78 22.33
C HIS A 151 -10.65 14.67 22.89
N GLY A 152 -10.12 13.45 23.07
CA GLY A 152 -10.81 12.35 23.73
C GLY A 152 -12.06 11.83 23.01
N VAL A 153 -12.14 12.00 21.70
CA VAL A 153 -13.24 11.49 20.88
C VAL A 153 -12.77 10.34 19.99
N TYR A 154 -13.69 9.64 19.35
CA TYR A 154 -13.40 8.46 18.55
C TYR A 154 -13.93 8.60 17.12
N GLY A 155 -13.19 8.06 16.15
CA GLY A 155 -13.63 7.89 14.77
C GLY A 155 -13.89 6.43 14.46
N GLN A 156 -15.05 6.14 13.89
CA GLN A 156 -15.41 4.80 13.41
C GLN A 156 -14.98 4.65 11.94
N TYR A 157 -14.62 3.43 11.53
CA TYR A 157 -14.18 3.10 10.17
C TYR A 157 -13.09 4.05 9.64
N SER A 158 -12.06 4.23 10.47
CA SER A 158 -10.96 5.14 10.16
C SER A 158 -10.01 4.51 9.15
N THR A 159 -9.69 5.23 8.08
CA THR A 159 -8.69 4.85 7.07
C THR A 159 -7.61 5.91 7.01
N ARG A 160 -6.36 5.55 7.28
CA ARG A 160 -5.22 6.46 7.30
C ARG A 160 -4.81 6.83 5.87
N ILE A 161 -4.63 8.13 5.64
CA ILE A 161 -4.18 8.70 4.39
C ILE A 161 -2.66 8.93 4.44
N HIS A 162 -2.20 9.71 5.43
CA HIS A 162 -0.79 10.05 5.64
C HIS A 162 -0.59 10.61 7.06
N GLY A 163 0.45 10.19 7.77
CA GLY A 163 0.74 10.67 9.12
C GLY A 163 -0.49 10.54 10.05
N ALA A 164 -0.96 11.65 10.60
CA ALA A 164 -2.13 11.71 11.46
C ALA A 164 -3.46 11.94 10.69
N TYR A 165 -3.42 12.13 9.37
CA TYR A 165 -4.62 12.42 8.58
C TYR A 165 -5.37 11.14 8.21
N LEU A 166 -6.67 11.14 8.51
CA LEU A 166 -7.57 10.00 8.35
C LEU A 166 -8.83 10.42 7.58
N PHE A 167 -9.42 9.46 6.84
CA PHE A 167 -10.86 9.40 6.66
C PHE A 167 -11.44 8.73 7.90
N HIS A 168 -12.51 9.25 8.46
CA HIS A 168 -13.23 8.62 9.57
C HIS A 168 -14.66 9.16 9.65
N SER A 169 -15.51 8.49 10.41
CA SER A 169 -16.87 8.97 10.69
C SER A 169 -16.86 10.35 11.39
N VAL A 170 -18.00 11.02 11.48
CA VAL A 170 -18.18 12.08 12.45
C VAL A 170 -17.73 11.58 13.84
N PRO A 171 -17.09 12.44 14.69
CA PRO A 171 -16.61 12.01 15.99
C PRO A 171 -17.69 11.50 16.94
N TYR A 172 -17.35 10.45 17.69
CA TYR A 172 -18.14 9.88 18.78
C TYR A 172 -17.51 10.25 20.12
N TYR A 173 -18.33 10.46 21.15
CA TYR A 173 -17.83 10.72 22.51
C TYR A 173 -17.31 9.47 23.22
N SER A 174 -17.72 8.28 22.79
CA SER A 174 -17.22 6.98 23.26
C SER A 174 -17.30 5.94 22.13
N ILE A 175 -16.79 4.75 22.37
CA ILE A 175 -16.89 3.60 21.45
C ILE A 175 -18.32 2.99 21.54
N ASN A 176 -19.31 3.81 21.22
CA ASN A 176 -20.71 3.47 21.21
C ASN A 176 -21.41 4.20 20.04
N LYS A 177 -22.19 3.50 19.23
CA LYS A 177 -22.84 4.02 18.04
C LYS A 177 -23.88 5.11 18.32
N SER A 178 -24.47 5.13 19.51
CA SER A 178 -25.41 6.18 19.96
C SER A 178 -24.72 7.45 20.46
N GLN A 179 -23.40 7.53 20.40
CA GLN A 179 -22.60 8.63 20.94
C GLN A 179 -21.97 9.53 19.87
N VAL A 180 -22.56 9.60 18.67
CA VAL A 180 -22.17 10.58 17.66
C VAL A 180 -22.42 12.00 18.15
N SER A 181 -21.46 12.91 17.95
CA SER A 181 -21.65 14.33 18.18
C SER A 181 -22.65 14.91 17.19
N THR A 182 -23.85 15.27 17.64
CA THR A 182 -24.91 15.85 16.81
C THR A 182 -24.50 17.19 16.21
N LYS A 183 -23.76 18.00 16.98
CA LYS A 183 -23.20 19.28 16.53
C LYS A 183 -22.20 19.09 15.38
N GLU A 184 -21.30 18.14 15.50
CA GLU A 184 -20.28 17.89 14.46
C GLU A 184 -20.87 17.18 13.24
N TYR A 185 -21.93 16.37 13.42
CA TYR A 185 -22.66 15.75 12.32
C TYR A 185 -23.29 16.82 11.38
N ASN A 186 -23.93 17.83 11.97
CA ASN A 186 -24.56 18.90 11.20
C ASN A 186 -23.56 19.79 10.44
N LYS A 187 -22.26 19.69 10.74
CA LYS A 187 -21.19 20.39 10.01
C LYS A 187 -20.69 19.63 8.77
N LEU A 188 -21.22 18.45 8.47
CA LEU A 188 -20.86 17.77 7.22
C LEU A 188 -21.10 18.68 6.01
N GLY A 189 -20.13 18.73 5.10
CA GLY A 189 -20.09 19.65 3.97
C GLY A 189 -19.51 21.02 4.27
N GLN A 190 -18.88 21.19 5.44
CA GLN A 190 -18.19 22.42 5.85
C GLN A 190 -16.79 22.10 6.36
N GLN A 191 -15.91 23.08 6.36
CA GLN A 191 -14.60 22.97 7.03
C GLN A 191 -14.81 22.98 8.56
N ALA A 192 -14.62 21.84 9.23
CA ALA A 192 -14.95 21.71 10.64
C ALA A 192 -13.94 20.89 11.46
N SER A 193 -13.05 20.14 10.82
CA SER A 193 -12.10 19.26 11.51
C SER A 193 -10.81 20.00 11.90
N ALA A 194 -9.94 19.30 12.63
CA ALA A 194 -8.57 19.75 12.89
C ALA A 194 -7.61 19.41 11.73
N GLY A 195 -8.06 18.66 10.72
CA GLY A 195 -7.27 18.25 9.56
C GLY A 195 -7.77 16.97 8.90
N CYS A 196 -8.31 16.02 9.66
CA CYS A 196 -8.89 14.79 9.13
C CYS A 196 -10.12 15.06 8.24
N ILE A 197 -10.50 14.08 7.45
CA ILE A 197 -11.66 14.13 6.57
C ILE A 197 -12.79 13.33 7.22
N ARG A 198 -13.78 14.05 7.76
CA ARG A 198 -14.93 13.47 8.44
C ARG A 198 -16.02 13.14 7.42
N LEU A 199 -16.69 12.02 7.60
CA LEU A 199 -17.74 11.49 6.73
C LEU A 199 -18.94 11.05 7.58
N ALA A 200 -20.10 10.88 6.97
CA ALA A 200 -21.16 10.08 7.55
C ALA A 200 -20.67 8.63 7.74
N VAL A 201 -21.20 7.92 8.74
CA VAL A 201 -20.66 6.59 9.08
C VAL A 201 -20.75 5.59 7.93
N THR A 202 -21.83 5.61 7.17
CA THR A 202 -21.99 4.75 5.96
C THR A 202 -20.92 5.03 4.91
N ASP A 203 -20.55 6.30 4.73
CA ASP A 203 -19.55 6.71 3.74
C ASP A 203 -18.13 6.36 4.21
N ALA A 204 -17.85 6.54 5.51
CA ALA A 204 -16.59 6.10 6.11
C ALA A 204 -16.44 4.57 6.02
N LYS A 205 -17.52 3.85 6.34
CA LYS A 205 -17.58 2.38 6.22
C LYS A 205 -17.35 1.93 4.79
N TRP A 206 -17.97 2.61 3.82
CA TRP A 206 -17.81 2.26 2.42
C TRP A 206 -16.33 2.36 1.98
N ILE A 207 -15.63 3.45 2.34
CA ILE A 207 -14.18 3.59 2.05
C ILE A 207 -13.40 2.49 2.77
N TYR A 208 -13.72 2.25 4.04
CA TYR A 208 -13.07 1.23 4.85
C TYR A 208 -13.17 -0.16 4.22
N ASP A 209 -14.35 -0.55 3.74
CA ASP A 209 -14.60 -1.89 3.21
C ASP A 209 -14.07 -2.05 1.76
N HIS A 210 -14.28 -1.04 0.90
CA HIS A 210 -14.07 -1.18 -0.54
C HIS A 210 -12.73 -0.64 -1.04
N CYS A 211 -12.12 0.33 -0.35
CA CYS A 211 -10.83 0.89 -0.74
C CYS A 211 -9.71 0.13 -0.03
N ARG A 212 -8.91 -0.66 -0.77
CA ARG A 212 -7.76 -1.41 -0.22
C ARG A 212 -6.67 -0.45 0.30
N LEU A 213 -5.77 -0.96 1.14
CA LEU A 213 -4.53 -0.25 1.45
C LEU A 213 -3.77 0.00 0.15
N GLY A 214 -3.07 1.13 0.06
CA GLY A 214 -2.45 1.59 -1.19
C GLY A 214 -3.42 2.33 -2.13
N THR A 215 -4.71 2.52 -1.77
CA THR A 215 -5.64 3.30 -2.59
C THR A 215 -5.18 4.74 -2.70
N LYS A 216 -5.06 5.24 -3.95
CA LYS A 216 -4.66 6.61 -4.26
C LYS A 216 -5.69 7.61 -3.78
N VAL A 217 -5.23 8.65 -3.07
CA VAL A 217 -6.04 9.76 -2.54
C VAL A 217 -5.44 11.06 -3.04
N VAL A 218 -6.24 11.85 -3.77
CA VAL A 218 -5.85 13.17 -4.30
C VAL A 218 -6.64 14.24 -3.57
N ILE A 219 -5.96 15.13 -2.87
CA ILE A 219 -6.56 16.17 -2.03
C ILE A 219 -6.16 17.55 -2.57
N GLY A 220 -7.15 18.40 -2.85
CA GLY A 220 -6.91 19.75 -3.38
C GLY A 220 -8.18 20.57 -3.52
N GLU A 221 -8.13 21.66 -4.30
CA GLU A 221 -9.24 22.56 -4.55
C GLU A 221 -9.65 22.64 -6.03
N GLY A 222 -8.72 22.28 -6.93
CA GLY A 222 -8.87 22.56 -8.37
C GLY A 222 -9.87 21.67 -9.11
N ARG A 223 -10.15 20.47 -8.60
CA ARG A 223 -11.06 19.54 -9.28
C ARG A 223 -12.51 19.77 -8.85
N THR A 224 -13.38 19.99 -9.83
CA THR A 224 -14.84 19.99 -9.59
C THR A 224 -15.31 18.56 -9.32
N LEU A 225 -15.96 18.36 -8.18
CA LEU A 225 -16.50 17.06 -7.77
C LEU A 225 -18.02 17.07 -7.83
N LYS A 226 -18.60 15.92 -8.20
CA LYS A 226 -20.04 15.72 -8.19
C LYS A 226 -20.57 15.66 -6.76
N LYS A 227 -21.70 16.34 -6.52
CA LYS A 227 -22.43 16.25 -5.25
C LYS A 227 -23.10 14.88 -5.12
N PRO A 228 -23.28 14.35 -3.90
CA PRO A 228 -24.12 13.19 -3.67
C PRO A 228 -25.57 13.46 -4.12
N THR A 229 -26.22 12.45 -4.67
CA THR A 229 -27.66 12.49 -4.98
C THR A 229 -28.50 12.48 -3.71
N ARG A 230 -28.04 11.79 -2.65
CA ARG A 230 -28.71 11.80 -1.35
C ARG A 230 -28.49 13.16 -0.66
N PRO A 231 -29.58 13.83 -0.22
CA PRO A 231 -29.47 15.12 0.47
C PRO A 231 -28.75 14.96 1.81
N LYS A 232 -28.24 16.08 2.33
CA LYS A 232 -27.71 16.11 3.70
C LYS A 232 -28.87 15.97 4.68
N VAL A 233 -28.76 15.00 5.57
CA VAL A 233 -29.66 14.88 6.70
C VAL A 233 -29.13 15.75 7.85
N ARG A 234 -30.01 16.45 8.53
CA ARG A 234 -29.70 17.17 9.78
C ARG A 234 -30.29 16.42 10.95
N VAL A 235 -29.56 16.41 12.06
CA VAL A 235 -30.00 15.81 13.31
C VAL A 235 -30.33 16.91 14.32
N SER A 236 -31.26 16.62 15.23
CA SER A 236 -31.56 17.53 16.35
C SER A 236 -30.33 17.67 17.25
N THR A 237 -30.02 18.89 17.62
CA THR A 237 -28.93 19.21 18.55
C THR A 237 -29.40 19.39 20.00
N LYS A 238 -30.68 19.11 20.31
CA LYS A 238 -31.23 19.12 21.67
C LYS A 238 -30.44 18.17 22.59
N LYS A 239 -30.01 17.02 22.05
CA LYS A 239 -29.08 16.12 22.74
C LYS A 239 -27.68 16.30 22.16
N ARG A 240 -26.65 16.33 23.05
CA ARG A 240 -25.24 16.43 22.65
C ARG A 240 -24.79 15.23 21.79
N ALA A 241 -25.30 14.05 22.10
CA ALA A 241 -24.99 12.79 21.43
C ALA A 241 -26.25 12.16 20.85
N GLY A 242 -26.06 11.35 19.80
CA GLY A 242 -27.13 10.61 19.15
C GLY A 242 -26.57 9.57 18.18
N TRP A 243 -27.40 9.03 17.36
CA TRP A 243 -27.03 8.13 16.27
C TRP A 243 -26.64 8.92 15.02
N ASP A 244 -25.70 8.37 14.25
CA ASP A 244 -25.54 8.79 12.85
C ASP A 244 -26.77 8.28 12.07
N PRO A 245 -27.58 9.16 11.47
CA PRO A 245 -28.81 8.72 10.77
C PRO A 245 -28.53 7.86 9.53
N THR A 246 -27.27 7.71 9.15
CA THR A 246 -26.85 6.84 8.05
C THR A 246 -26.36 5.47 8.56
N ASP A 247 -26.24 5.28 9.87
CA ASP A 247 -25.89 3.96 10.44
C ASP A 247 -27.07 3.00 10.25
N PRO A 248 -26.87 1.84 9.61
CA PRO A 248 -27.93 0.87 9.42
C PRO A 248 -28.53 0.36 10.73
N ASP A 249 -27.80 0.43 11.84
CA ASP A 249 -28.24 0.01 13.17
C ASP A 249 -28.96 1.13 13.93
N SER A 250 -29.19 2.30 13.32
CA SER A 250 -29.84 3.44 13.96
C SER A 250 -31.37 3.35 14.05
N ARG A 251 -31.96 2.25 13.62
CA ARG A 251 -33.39 2.00 13.56
C ARG A 251 -33.91 1.39 14.87
#